data_a434da58399bde8d5aae304afc540c48
#
_entry.id   a434da58399bde8d5aae304afc540c48
#
_cell.length_a   1.000
_cell.length_b   1.000
_cell.length_c   1.000
_cell.angle_alpha   90.00
_cell.angle_beta   90.00
_cell.angle_gamma   90.00
#
_symmetry.space_group_name_H-M   'P 1'
#
loop_
_entity.id
_entity.type
_entity.pdbx_description
1 polymer ?
#
loop_
_entity_poly.entity_id
_entity_poly.type
_entity_poly.pdbx_seq_one_letter_code
_entity_poly.pdbx_strand_id
1 'polypeptide(L)'
;HWPMVMFVVGVNGVGKTTTVGKLALRFQEIGRSVILAAADTFRAAADDQLSVWAERAHVPLIKHQMGSDPAAVVFDAVQAAKARKADLLIIDTAGRLHNKKNLMEELSKMRRIIDREYSEATVRCMLIMDATTGQNGLNQAKMFKDAVEINGIILTKLDGTAKGGVAIAIRRELNVPVWYIGVGEGIDDLQAFEAKAFVNALFGDNEPDK
;
A
#
# COMPACT_ATOMS: atom_id res chain seq x y z
N HIS A 1 15.81 4.45 -2.37
CA HIS A 1 16.45 5.44 -1.53
C HIS A 1 15.85 5.45 -0.13
N TRP A 2 16.69 5.35 0.88
CA TRP A 2 16.32 5.33 2.29
C TRP A 2 16.67 6.68 2.95
N PRO A 3 15.93 7.14 3.96
CA PRO A 3 14.72 6.56 4.49
C PRO A 3 13.53 6.70 3.51
N MET A 4 12.55 5.79 3.63
CA MET A 4 11.36 5.77 2.80
C MET A 4 10.09 5.77 3.65
N VAL A 5 9.08 6.49 3.19
CA VAL A 5 7.71 6.38 3.69
C VAL A 5 6.86 5.72 2.61
N MET A 6 6.22 4.63 2.94
CA MET A 6 5.24 3.96 2.10
C MET A 6 3.84 4.30 2.62
N PHE A 7 3.16 5.18 1.90
CA PHE A 7 1.82 5.66 2.23
C PHE A 7 0.80 4.83 1.48
N VAL A 8 0.09 3.95 2.18
CA VAL A 8 -0.76 2.92 1.59
C VAL A 8 -2.21 3.36 1.59
N VAL A 9 -2.82 3.45 0.43
CA VAL A 9 -4.19 3.89 0.22
C VAL A 9 -5.00 2.83 -0.53
N GLY A 10 -6.31 2.92 -0.48
CA GLY A 10 -7.23 2.00 -1.14
C GLY A 10 -8.52 1.83 -0.35
N VAL A 11 -9.55 1.29 -0.99
CA VAL A 11 -10.84 1.05 -0.34
C VAL A 11 -10.78 -0.12 0.65
N ASN A 12 -11.72 -0.15 1.60
CA ASN A 12 -11.87 -1.29 2.49
C ASN A 12 -12.17 -2.57 1.71
N GLY A 13 -11.64 -3.69 2.17
CA GLY A 13 -11.88 -5.01 1.57
C GLY A 13 -10.92 -5.39 0.44
N VAL A 14 -10.01 -4.50 0.02
CA VAL A 14 -9.01 -4.82 -1.01
C VAL A 14 -7.80 -5.57 -0.47
N GLY A 15 -7.66 -5.70 0.85
CA GLY A 15 -6.52 -6.36 1.49
C GLY A 15 -5.38 -5.42 1.90
N LYS A 16 -5.68 -4.14 2.20
CA LYS A 16 -4.68 -3.14 2.60
C LYS A 16 -3.87 -3.56 3.82
N THR A 17 -4.53 -3.83 4.92
CA THR A 17 -3.87 -4.16 6.20
C THR A 17 -3.03 -5.42 6.08
N THR A 18 -3.53 -6.46 5.43
CA THR A 18 -2.78 -7.69 5.14
C THR A 18 -1.54 -7.40 4.29
N THR A 19 -1.69 -6.60 3.25
CA THR A 19 -0.58 -6.22 2.36
C THR A 19 0.49 -5.42 3.12
N VAL A 20 0.08 -4.48 3.95
CA VAL A 20 1.00 -3.70 4.81
C VAL A 20 1.79 -4.64 5.72
N GLY A 21 1.13 -5.60 6.35
CA GLY A 21 1.78 -6.61 7.20
C GLY A 21 2.79 -7.47 6.45
N LYS A 22 2.43 -7.95 5.27
CA LYS A 22 3.34 -8.75 4.41
C LYS A 22 4.55 -7.94 3.96
N LEU A 23 4.37 -6.68 3.59
CA LEU A 23 5.47 -5.79 3.23
C LEU A 23 6.41 -5.55 4.41
N ALA A 24 5.87 -5.29 5.59
CA ALA A 24 6.67 -5.10 6.79
C ALA A 24 7.58 -6.31 7.09
N LEU A 25 6.99 -7.50 7.05
CA LEU A 25 7.75 -8.73 7.27
C LEU A 25 8.82 -8.94 6.21
N ARG A 26 8.48 -8.72 4.95
CA ARG A 26 9.42 -8.89 3.82
C ARG A 26 10.62 -7.95 3.93
N PHE A 27 10.41 -6.68 4.24
CA PHE A 27 11.51 -5.73 4.41
C PHE A 27 12.34 -6.00 5.65
N GLN A 28 11.70 -6.43 6.72
CA GLN A 28 12.39 -6.82 7.94
C GLN A 28 13.31 -8.05 7.69
N GLU A 29 12.83 -9.04 6.95
CA GLU A 29 13.61 -10.24 6.60
C GLU A 29 14.86 -9.93 5.79
N ILE A 30 14.84 -8.89 4.99
CA ILE A 30 16.04 -8.44 4.24
C ILE A 30 16.90 -7.45 5.01
N GLY A 31 16.66 -7.29 6.32
CA GLY A 31 17.50 -6.51 7.23
C GLY A 31 17.18 -5.03 7.30
N ARG A 32 15.99 -4.58 6.84
CA ARG A 32 15.57 -3.18 6.96
C ARG A 32 14.85 -2.93 8.28
N SER A 33 15.12 -1.80 8.89
CA SER A 33 14.37 -1.36 10.07
C SER A 33 13.05 -0.74 9.64
N VAL A 34 11.95 -1.33 10.10
CA VAL A 34 10.59 -0.99 9.69
C VAL A 34 9.78 -0.51 10.89
N ILE A 35 8.96 0.51 10.69
CA ILE A 35 7.93 0.96 11.63
C ILE A 35 6.58 0.93 10.89
N LEU A 36 5.54 0.45 11.57
CA LEU A 36 4.16 0.49 11.10
C LEU A 36 3.37 1.59 11.79
N ALA A 37 2.45 2.21 11.06
CA ALA A 37 1.50 3.18 11.60
C ALA A 37 0.06 2.79 11.25
N ALA A 38 -0.80 2.74 12.26
CA ALA A 38 -2.23 2.45 12.13
C ALA A 38 -3.02 3.76 12.01
N ALA A 39 -3.16 4.27 10.78
CA ALA A 39 -3.90 5.50 10.50
C ALA A 39 -5.36 5.25 10.08
N ASP A 40 -5.84 4.01 10.10
CA ASP A 40 -7.27 3.68 10.05
C ASP A 40 -7.84 3.67 11.48
N THR A 41 -8.17 4.85 11.98
CA THR A 41 -8.60 5.03 13.38
C THR A 41 -10.08 4.72 13.62
N PHE A 42 -10.81 4.28 12.59
CA PHE A 42 -12.24 3.99 12.68
C PHE A 42 -12.56 2.50 12.75
N ARG A 43 -11.61 1.63 12.44
CA ARG A 43 -11.80 0.18 12.39
C ARG A 43 -10.92 -0.53 13.41
N ALA A 44 -11.54 -0.97 14.51
CA ALA A 44 -10.85 -1.76 15.55
C ALA A 44 -10.24 -3.06 14.97
N ALA A 45 -10.95 -3.72 14.06
CA ALA A 45 -10.44 -4.93 13.41
C ALA A 45 -9.17 -4.71 12.60
N ALA A 46 -9.01 -3.54 11.97
CA ALA A 46 -7.78 -3.18 11.25
C ALA A 46 -6.61 -2.99 12.22
N ASP A 47 -6.83 -2.31 13.34
CA ASP A 47 -5.82 -2.16 14.40
C ASP A 47 -5.37 -3.51 14.95
N ASP A 48 -6.31 -4.39 15.28
CA ASP A 48 -6.02 -5.72 15.80
C ASP A 48 -5.23 -6.55 14.80
N GLN A 49 -5.63 -6.54 13.55
CA GLN A 49 -4.94 -7.24 12.46
C GLN A 49 -3.52 -6.70 12.25
N LEU A 50 -3.35 -5.39 12.25
CA LEU A 50 -2.05 -4.78 12.07
C LEU A 50 -1.13 -5.04 13.26
N SER A 51 -1.67 -5.09 14.48
CA SER A 51 -0.95 -5.47 15.70
C SER A 51 -0.38 -6.88 15.62
N VAL A 52 -1.16 -7.84 15.12
CA VAL A 52 -0.70 -9.23 14.90
C VAL A 52 0.47 -9.27 13.90
N TRP A 53 0.37 -8.53 12.80
CA TRP A 53 1.46 -8.43 11.83
C TRP A 53 2.72 -7.78 12.40
N ALA A 54 2.57 -6.72 13.19
CA ALA A 54 3.68 -6.05 13.84
C ALA A 54 4.43 -6.98 14.81
N GLU A 55 3.70 -7.76 15.60
CA GLU A 55 4.30 -8.79 16.46
C GLU A 55 5.04 -9.85 15.64
N ARG A 56 4.41 -10.37 14.61
CA ARG A 56 5.00 -11.40 13.73
C ARG A 56 6.27 -10.92 13.06
N ALA A 57 6.30 -9.68 12.62
CA ALA A 57 7.46 -9.06 11.96
C ALA A 57 8.49 -8.52 12.96
N HIS A 58 8.19 -8.49 14.25
CA HIS A 58 9.02 -7.86 15.29
C HIS A 58 9.32 -6.39 14.99
N VAL A 59 8.31 -5.64 14.60
CA VAL A 59 8.43 -4.21 14.27
C VAL A 59 7.52 -3.38 15.18
N PRO A 60 7.91 -2.13 15.51
CA PRO A 60 7.07 -1.22 16.27
C PRO A 60 5.81 -0.84 15.49
N LEU A 61 4.71 -0.68 16.21
CA LEU A 61 3.45 -0.16 15.69
C LEU A 61 3.08 1.13 16.42
N ILE A 62 2.92 2.21 15.65
CA ILE A 62 2.41 3.49 16.15
C ILE A 62 0.90 3.51 15.93
N LYS A 63 0.15 3.63 17.01
CA LYS A 63 -1.31 3.74 16.98
C LYS A 63 -1.82 4.64 18.10
N HIS A 64 -2.99 5.22 17.88
CA HIS A 64 -3.71 5.97 18.88
C HIS A 64 -5.02 5.26 19.26
N GLN A 65 -5.77 5.84 20.20
CA GLN A 65 -7.10 5.34 20.53
C GLN A 65 -8.04 5.43 19.32
N MET A 66 -9.02 4.52 19.26
CA MET A 66 -10.07 4.56 18.26
C MET A 66 -10.75 5.94 18.23
N GLY A 67 -11.02 6.45 17.03
CA GLY A 67 -11.62 7.76 16.82
C GLY A 67 -10.64 8.93 16.86
N SER A 68 -9.35 8.68 17.08
CA SER A 68 -8.31 9.74 17.02
C SER A 68 -8.18 10.30 15.60
N ASP A 69 -7.63 11.51 15.49
CA ASP A 69 -7.31 12.11 14.20
C ASP A 69 -6.20 11.30 13.50
N PRO A 70 -6.45 10.76 12.30
CA PRO A 70 -5.43 10.03 11.54
C PRO A 70 -4.16 10.84 11.28
N ALA A 71 -4.30 12.15 11.11
CA ALA A 71 -3.16 13.05 10.90
C ALA A 71 -2.23 13.11 12.12
N ALA A 72 -2.78 13.00 13.34
CA ALA A 72 -1.97 12.94 14.56
C ALA A 72 -1.18 11.64 14.65
N VAL A 73 -1.75 10.52 14.22
CA VAL A 73 -1.05 9.23 14.12
C VAL A 73 0.12 9.33 13.15
N VAL A 74 -0.12 9.90 11.98
CA VAL A 74 0.93 10.10 10.96
C VAL A 74 2.06 10.99 11.46
N PHE A 75 1.72 12.09 12.13
CA PHE A 75 2.72 12.97 12.72
C PHE A 75 3.62 12.22 13.73
N ASP A 76 3.02 11.49 14.65
CA ASP A 76 3.77 10.73 15.66
C ASP A 76 4.60 9.60 15.02
N ALA A 77 4.06 8.94 14.00
CA ALA A 77 4.78 7.91 13.27
C ALA A 77 6.02 8.46 12.55
N VAL A 78 5.91 9.62 11.94
CA VAL A 78 7.05 10.31 11.31
C VAL A 78 8.10 10.68 12.36
N GLN A 79 7.70 11.23 13.51
CA GLN A 79 8.63 11.56 14.58
C GLN A 79 9.35 10.31 15.12
N ALA A 80 8.62 9.21 15.30
CA ALA A 80 9.19 7.93 15.72
C ALA A 80 10.19 7.38 14.70
N ALA A 81 9.86 7.44 13.41
CA ALA A 81 10.74 6.99 12.33
C ALA A 81 12.04 7.79 12.30
N LYS A 82 11.96 9.10 12.45
CA LYS A 82 13.14 9.97 12.52
C LYS A 82 14.00 9.69 13.76
N ALA A 83 13.38 9.61 14.92
CA ALA A 83 14.09 9.38 16.18
C ALA A 83 14.81 8.03 16.21
N ARG A 84 14.20 7.01 15.65
CA ARG A 84 14.77 5.65 15.58
C ARG A 84 15.64 5.41 14.35
N LYS A 85 15.74 6.39 13.45
CA LYS A 85 16.45 6.26 12.18
C LYS A 85 15.99 5.03 11.39
N ALA A 86 14.68 4.81 11.35
CA ALA A 86 14.09 3.70 10.63
C ALA A 86 14.34 3.84 9.11
N ASP A 87 14.57 2.72 8.45
CA ASP A 87 14.71 2.69 6.98
C ASP A 87 13.36 2.90 6.31
N LEU A 88 12.30 2.33 6.86
CA LEU A 88 10.97 2.31 6.24
C LEU A 88 9.88 2.56 7.27
N LEU A 89 9.02 3.53 6.99
CA LEU A 89 7.75 3.74 7.66
C LEU A 89 6.62 3.35 6.70
N ILE A 90 5.78 2.40 7.10
CA ILE A 90 4.59 1.99 6.33
C ILE A 90 3.34 2.46 7.07
N ILE A 91 2.50 3.23 6.39
CA ILE A 91 1.29 3.84 6.96
C ILE A 91 0.06 3.18 6.32
N ASP A 92 -0.73 2.49 7.14
CA ASP A 92 -2.03 1.92 6.74
C ASP A 92 -3.13 2.95 6.98
N THR A 93 -3.86 3.32 5.93
CA THR A 93 -4.88 4.37 5.97
C THR A 93 -6.29 3.80 5.93
N ALA A 94 -7.28 4.63 6.26
CA ALA A 94 -8.69 4.30 6.11
C ALA A 94 -9.10 4.20 4.63
N GLY A 95 -10.14 3.45 4.35
CA GLY A 95 -10.65 3.23 2.99
C GLY A 95 -12.18 3.22 2.91
N ARG A 96 -12.88 3.93 3.81
CA ARG A 96 -14.35 3.99 3.83
C ARG A 96 -14.86 5.00 2.81
N LEU A 97 -15.59 4.52 1.79
CA LEU A 97 -16.09 5.36 0.70
C LEU A 97 -17.48 5.98 0.93
N HIS A 98 -18.13 5.75 2.08
CA HIS A 98 -19.46 6.34 2.35
C HIS A 98 -19.42 7.88 2.39
N ASN A 99 -18.28 8.48 2.69
CA ASN A 99 -18.02 9.91 2.50
C ASN A 99 -16.68 10.09 1.75
N LYS A 100 -16.71 9.99 0.42
CA LYS A 100 -15.55 10.05 -0.45
C LYS A 100 -14.77 11.35 -0.30
N LYS A 101 -15.46 12.47 -0.26
CA LYS A 101 -14.84 13.79 -0.13
C LYS A 101 -14.03 13.90 1.15
N ASN A 102 -14.58 13.47 2.27
CA ASN A 102 -13.92 13.50 3.57
C ASN A 102 -12.69 12.61 3.59
N LEU A 103 -12.80 11.38 3.06
CA LEU A 103 -11.66 10.46 2.93
C LEU A 103 -10.53 11.08 2.11
N MET A 104 -10.83 11.67 0.95
CA MET A 104 -9.82 12.25 0.07
C MET A 104 -9.14 13.48 0.70
N GLU A 105 -9.90 14.29 1.42
CA GLU A 105 -9.35 15.42 2.19
C GLU A 105 -8.43 14.96 3.33
N GLU A 106 -8.80 13.90 4.06
CA GLU A 106 -7.96 13.28 5.09
C GLU A 106 -6.65 12.75 4.51
N LEU A 107 -6.72 12.01 3.42
CA LEU A 107 -5.52 11.47 2.75
C LEU A 107 -4.58 12.59 2.28
N SER A 108 -5.14 13.63 1.68
CA SER A 108 -4.36 14.80 1.26
C SER A 108 -3.69 15.50 2.44
N LYS A 109 -4.39 15.64 3.56
CA LYS A 109 -3.84 16.22 4.79
C LYS A 109 -2.69 15.39 5.35
N MET A 110 -2.86 14.08 5.42
CA MET A 110 -1.81 13.17 5.87
C MET A 110 -0.57 13.24 4.97
N ARG A 111 -0.76 13.28 3.66
CA ARG A 111 0.34 13.41 2.71
C ARG A 111 1.12 14.71 2.90
N ARG A 112 0.43 15.83 3.11
CA ARG A 112 1.08 17.12 3.39
C ARG A 112 1.89 17.09 4.68
N ILE A 113 1.44 16.39 5.71
CA ILE A 113 2.20 16.22 6.95
C ILE A 113 3.49 15.44 6.69
N ILE A 114 3.42 14.35 5.95
CA ILE A 114 4.62 13.57 5.60
C ILE A 114 5.62 14.44 4.84
N ASP A 115 5.18 15.16 3.83
CA ASP A 115 6.03 16.00 3.00
C ASP A 115 6.69 17.13 3.81
N ARG A 116 5.96 17.72 4.74
CA ARG A 116 6.46 18.79 5.60
C ARG A 116 7.41 18.30 6.69
N GLU A 117 7.04 17.23 7.38
CA GLU A 117 7.75 16.76 8.58
C GLU A 117 8.89 15.78 8.28
N TYR A 118 8.92 15.21 7.08
CA TYR A 118 9.90 14.21 6.70
C TYR A 118 10.46 14.46 5.29
N SER A 119 10.95 15.67 5.07
CA SER A 119 11.43 16.13 3.75
C SER A 119 12.61 15.32 3.22
N GLU A 120 13.40 14.70 4.09
CA GLU A 120 14.54 13.85 3.71
C GLU A 120 14.13 12.45 3.23
N ALA A 121 12.90 12.02 3.51
CA ALA A 121 12.42 10.71 3.10
C ALA A 121 11.93 10.68 1.64
N THR A 122 12.15 9.55 0.99
CA THR A 122 11.46 9.24 -0.27
C THR A 122 10.05 8.76 0.05
N VAL A 123 9.04 9.49 -0.41
CA VAL A 123 7.64 9.11 -0.21
C VAL A 123 7.13 8.32 -1.40
N ARG A 124 6.57 7.14 -1.13
CA ARG A 124 5.89 6.31 -2.13
C ARG A 124 4.45 6.09 -1.71
N CYS A 125 3.54 6.64 -2.47
CA CYS A 125 2.11 6.41 -2.30
C CYS A 125 1.72 5.17 -3.09
N MET A 126 1.30 4.12 -2.39
CA MET A 126 0.92 2.84 -2.97
C MET A 126 -0.58 2.67 -2.90
N LEU A 127 -1.21 2.47 -4.05
CA LEU A 127 -2.62 2.14 -4.12
C LEU A 127 -2.80 0.62 -4.16
N ILE A 128 -3.58 0.10 -3.23
CA ILE A 128 -3.97 -1.31 -3.24
C ILE A 128 -5.27 -1.45 -4.03
N MET A 129 -5.27 -2.32 -5.04
CA MET A 129 -6.43 -2.63 -5.87
C MET A 129 -6.74 -4.11 -5.81
N ASP A 130 -8.03 -4.41 -5.71
CA ASP A 130 -8.56 -5.77 -5.89
C ASP A 130 -8.71 -6.03 -7.40
N ALA A 131 -7.95 -7.00 -7.91
CA ALA A 131 -7.95 -7.35 -9.33
C ALA A 131 -9.30 -7.91 -9.83
N THR A 132 -10.17 -8.34 -8.91
CA THR A 132 -11.49 -8.89 -9.26
C THR A 132 -12.57 -7.85 -9.53
N THR A 133 -12.32 -6.58 -9.20
CA THR A 133 -13.34 -5.51 -9.27
C THR A 133 -13.50 -4.87 -10.64
N GLY A 134 -12.62 -5.15 -11.59
CA GLY A 134 -12.72 -4.67 -12.96
C GLY A 134 -12.80 -3.15 -13.06
N GLN A 135 -13.76 -2.65 -13.84
CA GLN A 135 -13.92 -1.20 -14.10
C GLN A 135 -14.24 -0.40 -12.83
N ASN A 136 -14.97 -0.97 -11.87
CA ASN A 136 -15.24 -0.32 -10.59
C ASN A 136 -13.95 -0.03 -9.82
N GLY A 137 -13.02 -0.98 -9.80
CA GLY A 137 -11.71 -0.79 -9.17
C GLY A 137 -10.90 0.30 -9.85
N LEU A 138 -10.91 0.37 -11.18
CA LEU A 138 -10.25 1.43 -11.94
C LEU A 138 -10.84 2.80 -11.66
N ASN A 139 -12.16 2.92 -11.60
CA ASN A 139 -12.84 4.17 -11.27
C ASN A 139 -12.50 4.65 -9.86
N GLN A 140 -12.46 3.74 -8.89
CA GLN A 140 -12.02 4.06 -7.52
C GLN A 140 -10.55 4.51 -7.49
N ALA A 141 -9.69 3.84 -8.22
CA ALA A 141 -8.28 4.19 -8.33
C ALA A 141 -8.06 5.62 -8.84
N LYS A 142 -8.85 6.06 -9.80
CA LYS A 142 -8.81 7.43 -10.32
C LYS A 142 -9.11 8.47 -9.25
N MET A 143 -10.05 8.19 -8.34
CA MET A 143 -10.35 9.10 -7.22
C MET A 143 -9.15 9.27 -6.28
N PHE A 144 -8.46 8.19 -5.95
CA PHE A 144 -7.26 8.26 -5.12
C PHE A 144 -6.12 8.99 -5.84
N LYS A 145 -5.97 8.76 -7.14
CA LYS A 145 -4.96 9.45 -7.95
C LYS A 145 -5.16 10.97 -7.96
N ASP A 146 -6.41 11.43 -8.00
CA ASP A 146 -6.74 12.85 -7.98
C ASP A 146 -6.47 13.50 -6.60
N ALA A 147 -6.58 12.73 -5.52
CA ALA A 147 -6.38 13.22 -4.16
C ALA A 147 -4.92 13.23 -3.71
N VAL A 148 -4.17 12.20 -4.08
CA VAL A 148 -2.77 12.02 -3.71
C VAL A 148 -1.99 11.51 -4.92
N GLU A 149 -0.71 11.84 -4.98
CA GLU A 149 0.16 11.38 -6.04
C GLU A 149 0.49 9.90 -5.85
N ILE A 150 -0.14 9.02 -6.65
CA ILE A 150 0.09 7.58 -6.62
C ILE A 150 1.36 7.26 -7.42
N ASN A 151 2.30 6.57 -6.78
CA ASN A 151 3.57 6.18 -7.38
C ASN A 151 3.57 4.74 -7.89
N GLY A 152 2.75 3.89 -7.31
CA GLY A 152 2.68 2.49 -7.68
C GLY A 152 1.39 1.83 -7.23
N ILE A 153 1.12 0.65 -7.79
CA ILE A 153 -0.05 -0.15 -7.50
C ILE A 153 0.37 -1.52 -6.99
N ILE A 154 -0.36 -2.00 -6.01
CA ILE A 154 -0.31 -3.38 -5.56
C ILE A 154 -1.64 -4.03 -5.92
N LEU A 155 -1.59 -5.04 -6.79
CA LEU A 155 -2.76 -5.81 -7.19
C LEU A 155 -2.93 -7.00 -6.25
N THR A 156 -4.09 -7.10 -5.63
CA THR A 156 -4.48 -8.24 -4.80
C THR A 156 -5.47 -9.15 -5.51
N LYS A 157 -5.62 -10.38 -5.03
CA LYS A 157 -6.60 -11.36 -5.52
C LYS A 157 -6.45 -11.70 -7.01
N LEU A 158 -5.24 -11.63 -7.52
CA LEU A 158 -4.95 -11.89 -8.94
C LEU A 158 -5.18 -13.35 -9.33
N ASP A 159 -5.09 -14.27 -8.37
CA ASP A 159 -5.42 -15.70 -8.50
C ASP A 159 -6.88 -15.96 -8.92
N GLY A 160 -7.80 -15.02 -8.66
CA GLY A 160 -9.21 -15.08 -9.04
C GLY A 160 -9.55 -14.52 -10.42
N THR A 161 -8.58 -14.11 -11.25
CA THR A 161 -8.82 -13.38 -12.49
C THR A 161 -8.00 -13.88 -13.67
N ALA A 162 -8.40 -13.46 -14.91
CA ALA A 162 -7.55 -13.54 -16.09
C ALA A 162 -6.41 -12.52 -15.96
N LYS A 163 -5.22 -13.00 -15.68
CA LYS A 163 -4.06 -12.23 -15.18
C LYS A 163 -3.61 -11.04 -16.02
N GLY A 164 -3.89 -10.99 -17.33
CA GLY A 164 -3.30 -10.00 -18.22
C GLY A 164 -4.08 -8.72 -18.40
N GLY A 165 -5.39 -8.84 -18.48
CA GLY A 165 -6.25 -7.72 -18.84
C GLY A 165 -6.23 -6.59 -17.82
N VAL A 166 -6.17 -6.91 -16.54
CA VAL A 166 -6.19 -5.93 -15.44
C VAL A 166 -4.93 -5.07 -15.44
N ALA A 167 -3.76 -5.67 -15.57
CA ALA A 167 -2.49 -4.92 -15.56
C ALA A 167 -2.36 -4.00 -16.78
N ILE A 168 -2.80 -4.46 -17.94
CA ILE A 168 -2.82 -3.66 -19.17
C ILE A 168 -3.78 -2.47 -19.03
N ALA A 169 -4.99 -2.70 -18.50
CA ALA A 169 -5.98 -1.66 -18.28
C ALA A 169 -5.48 -0.60 -17.28
N ILE A 170 -4.83 -1.02 -16.20
CA ILE A 170 -4.22 -0.12 -15.22
C ILE A 170 -3.17 0.77 -15.88
N ARG A 171 -2.27 0.19 -16.64
CA ARG A 171 -1.21 0.96 -17.31
C ARG A 171 -1.80 1.98 -18.28
N ARG A 172 -2.80 1.57 -19.06
CA ARG A 172 -3.46 2.44 -20.04
C ARG A 172 -4.28 3.55 -19.39
N GLU A 173 -5.06 3.25 -18.36
CA GLU A 173 -6.01 4.20 -17.77
C GLU A 173 -5.42 5.05 -16.65
N LEU A 174 -4.50 4.50 -15.86
CA LEU A 174 -3.92 5.19 -14.71
C LEU A 174 -2.50 5.70 -14.96
N ASN A 175 -1.79 5.10 -15.90
CA ASN A 175 -0.38 5.39 -16.19
C ASN A 175 0.52 5.32 -14.94
N VAL A 176 0.26 4.35 -14.08
CA VAL A 176 1.00 4.09 -12.86
C VAL A 176 1.56 2.66 -12.91
N PRO A 177 2.82 2.42 -12.50
CA PRO A 177 3.39 1.09 -12.53
C PRO A 177 2.77 0.18 -11.47
N VAL A 178 2.66 -1.11 -11.78
CA VAL A 178 2.35 -2.15 -10.80
C VAL A 178 3.65 -2.62 -10.17
N TRP A 179 3.77 -2.56 -8.83
CA TRP A 179 4.99 -2.92 -8.13
C TRP A 179 4.93 -4.31 -7.50
N TYR A 180 3.77 -4.71 -6.98
CA TYR A 180 3.57 -6.01 -6.38
C TYR A 180 2.24 -6.61 -6.81
N ILE A 181 2.18 -7.92 -6.82
CA ILE A 181 0.97 -8.70 -7.05
C ILE A 181 0.74 -9.67 -5.91
N GLY A 182 -0.51 -9.79 -5.47
CA GLY A 182 -0.96 -10.77 -4.51
C GLY A 182 -1.71 -11.90 -5.21
N VAL A 183 -1.20 -13.13 -5.07
CA VAL A 183 -1.76 -14.33 -5.72
C VAL A 183 -2.36 -15.31 -4.72
N GLY A 184 -2.51 -14.91 -3.45
CA GLY A 184 -3.08 -15.70 -2.38
C GLY A 184 -2.96 -15.00 -1.03
N GLU A 185 -3.28 -15.71 0.06
CA GLU A 185 -3.30 -15.15 1.42
C GLU A 185 -1.99 -15.38 2.20
N GLY A 186 -1.11 -16.27 1.73
CA GLY A 186 0.17 -16.56 2.36
C GLY A 186 1.15 -15.41 2.21
N ILE A 187 2.16 -15.37 3.08
CA ILE A 187 3.17 -14.32 3.06
C ILE A 187 3.99 -14.31 1.78
N ASP A 188 4.30 -15.48 1.25
CA ASP A 188 5.06 -15.64 0.00
C ASP A 188 4.21 -15.36 -1.25
N ASP A 189 2.91 -15.13 -1.07
CA ASP A 189 1.97 -14.84 -2.16
C ASP A 189 1.98 -13.36 -2.57
N LEU A 190 2.69 -12.50 -1.86
CA LEU A 190 2.99 -11.14 -2.30
C LEU A 190 4.34 -11.14 -3.05
N GLN A 191 4.28 -10.92 -4.35
CA GLN A 191 5.44 -10.98 -5.24
C GLN A 191 5.72 -9.62 -5.87
N ALA A 192 7.00 -9.29 -6.04
CA ALA A 192 7.38 -8.15 -6.85
C ALA A 192 6.93 -8.37 -8.31
N PHE A 193 6.34 -7.36 -8.91
CA PHE A 193 5.88 -7.45 -10.28
C PHE A 193 7.02 -7.15 -11.24
N GLU A 194 7.32 -8.12 -12.10
CA GLU A 194 8.24 -7.96 -13.22
C GLU A 194 7.43 -7.98 -14.53
N ALA A 195 7.29 -6.82 -15.16
CA ALA A 195 6.46 -6.65 -16.33
C ALA A 195 6.84 -7.61 -17.48
N LYS A 196 8.13 -7.83 -17.69
CA LYS A 196 8.63 -8.73 -18.74
C LYS A 196 8.25 -10.18 -18.45
N ALA A 197 8.49 -10.66 -17.23
CA ALA A 197 8.11 -12.01 -16.83
C ALA A 197 6.60 -12.23 -16.89
N PHE A 198 5.81 -11.21 -16.52
CA PHE A 198 4.37 -11.25 -16.57
C PHE A 198 3.83 -11.36 -18.02
N VAL A 199 4.37 -10.56 -18.94
CA VAL A 199 4.02 -10.62 -20.36
C VAL A 199 4.38 -11.98 -20.95
N ASN A 200 5.56 -12.52 -20.64
CA ASN A 200 5.98 -13.84 -21.12
C ASN A 200 5.05 -14.97 -20.60
N ALA A 201 4.62 -14.89 -19.34
CA ALA A 201 3.69 -15.87 -18.78
C ALA A 201 2.31 -15.82 -19.42
N LEU A 202 1.89 -14.66 -19.96
CA LEU A 202 0.59 -14.48 -20.62
C LEU A 202 0.56 -14.97 -22.05
N PHE A 203 1.60 -14.69 -22.82
CA PHE A 203 1.62 -14.91 -24.26
C PHE A 203 2.42 -16.16 -24.68
N GLY A 204 3.02 -16.86 -23.69
CA GLY A 204 3.93 -17.98 -23.93
C GLY A 204 5.27 -17.54 -24.51
N ASP A 205 6.25 -18.42 -24.47
CA ASP A 205 7.58 -18.18 -25.06
C ASP A 205 7.52 -18.21 -26.60
N ASN A 206 6.92 -17.20 -27.19
CA ASN A 206 7.06 -16.91 -28.60
C ASN A 206 8.11 -15.83 -28.82
N GLU A 207 9.30 -15.99 -28.27
CA GLU A 207 10.48 -15.36 -28.85
C GLU A 207 11.05 -16.34 -29.87
N PRO A 208 11.12 -15.96 -31.16
CA PRO A 208 11.93 -16.75 -32.07
C PRO A 208 13.38 -16.66 -31.63
N ASP A 209 13.98 -17.80 -31.39
CA ASP A 209 15.43 -17.94 -31.27
C ASP A 209 16.13 -17.14 -32.37
N LYS A 210 16.86 -16.09 -31.96
CA LYS A 210 17.94 -15.52 -32.76
C LYS A 210 19.07 -15.09 -31.88
#